data_003893ac7f5fb4b5f9c37c609b44d606
#
_entry.id   003893ac7f5fb4b5f9c37c609b44d606
#
_cell.length_a   1.000
_cell.length_b   1.000
_cell.length_c   1.000
_cell.angle_alpha   90.00
_cell.angle_beta   90.00
_cell.angle_gamma   90.00
#
_symmetry.space_group_name_H-M   'P 1'
#
loop_
_entity.id
_entity.type
_entity.pdbx_description
1 polymer ?
#
loop_
_entity_poly.entity_id
_entity_poly.type
_entity_poly.pdbx_seq_one_letter_code
_entity_poly.pdbx_strand_id
1 'polypeptide(L)'
;MLVADVDVVTPTATAADPPPALQAEVDFVLPHGFVDPAGSVHRDGRMRLATARDELAPLIDPRVARNRAYLVVLLLSRVVTRLGTVPAVSPEVIEGLYASDFGYLQRLYRRLNMDPTAGPPTCPNCGTAIPAEVAGLGGVPATPRA
;
A
#
# COMPACT_ATOMS: atom_id res chain seq x y z
N MET A 1 -54.45 -4.15 -47.17
CA MET A 1 -54.03 -4.68 -45.89
C MET A 1 -52.56 -4.25 -45.66
N LEU A 2 -52.38 -3.13 -44.94
CA LEU A 2 -51.07 -2.53 -44.70
C LEU A 2 -50.49 -3.16 -43.46
N VAL A 3 -49.36 -3.86 -43.60
CA VAL A 3 -48.49 -4.26 -42.46
C VAL A 3 -47.52 -3.13 -42.22
N ALA A 4 -47.65 -2.49 -41.07
CA ALA A 4 -46.76 -1.44 -40.62
C ALA A 4 -45.38 -2.06 -40.26
N ASP A 5 -44.37 -1.60 -40.97
CA ASP A 5 -42.96 -1.80 -40.57
C ASP A 5 -42.72 -1.11 -39.22
N VAL A 6 -42.42 -1.91 -38.22
CA VAL A 6 -41.94 -1.41 -36.94
C VAL A 6 -40.44 -1.32 -37.07
N ASP A 7 -39.94 -0.11 -37.31
CA ASP A 7 -38.51 0.21 -37.18
C ASP A 7 -38.06 -0.08 -35.73
N VAL A 8 -37.38 -1.19 -35.58
CA VAL A 8 -36.66 -1.50 -34.35
C VAL A 8 -35.43 -0.60 -34.31
N VAL A 9 -35.57 0.54 -33.66
CA VAL A 9 -34.42 1.36 -33.28
C VAL A 9 -33.62 0.61 -32.26
N THR A 10 -32.55 -0.04 -32.73
CA THR A 10 -31.51 -0.60 -31.87
C THR A 10 -30.83 0.56 -31.15
N PRO A 11 -30.90 0.69 -29.81
CA PRO A 11 -30.08 1.65 -29.10
C PRO A 11 -28.63 1.26 -29.30
N THR A 12 -27.90 2.05 -30.07
CA THR A 12 -26.44 2.00 -30.11
C THR A 12 -25.97 2.27 -28.68
N ALA A 13 -25.57 1.22 -27.99
CA ALA A 13 -24.88 1.34 -26.70
C ALA A 13 -23.60 2.15 -26.96
N THR A 14 -23.67 3.45 -26.66
CA THR A 14 -22.48 4.27 -26.53
C THR A 14 -21.62 3.56 -25.50
N ALA A 15 -20.47 3.02 -25.95
CA ALA A 15 -19.47 2.48 -25.05
C ALA A 15 -19.16 3.59 -24.05
N ALA A 16 -19.67 3.44 -22.83
CA ALA A 16 -19.28 4.30 -21.74
C ALA A 16 -17.77 4.15 -21.63
N ASP A 17 -17.06 5.29 -21.72
CA ASP A 17 -15.64 5.35 -21.36
C ASP A 17 -15.47 4.54 -20.07
N PRO A 18 -14.49 3.59 -20.03
CA PRO A 18 -14.23 2.87 -18.79
C PRO A 18 -13.99 3.93 -17.72
N PRO A 19 -14.58 3.76 -16.53
CA PRO A 19 -14.35 4.71 -15.44
C PRO A 19 -12.85 4.90 -15.30
N PRO A 20 -12.36 6.12 -14.98
CA PRO A 20 -10.93 6.38 -14.83
C PRO A 20 -10.39 5.28 -13.96
N ALA A 21 -9.47 4.47 -14.54
CA ALA A 21 -8.91 3.34 -13.83
C ALA A 21 -8.43 3.89 -12.49
N LEU A 22 -9.07 3.44 -11.41
CA LEU A 22 -8.59 3.74 -10.06
C LEU A 22 -7.09 3.56 -10.15
N GLN A 23 -6.31 4.62 -9.90
CA GLN A 23 -4.86 4.53 -9.96
C GLN A 23 -4.45 3.56 -8.85
N ALA A 24 -4.59 2.28 -9.16
CA ALA A 24 -4.30 1.19 -8.24
C ALA A 24 -2.80 1.10 -7.94
N GLU A 25 -1.99 1.89 -8.64
CA GLU A 25 -0.54 1.94 -8.50
C GLU A 25 -0.03 3.37 -8.47
N VAL A 26 1.00 3.61 -7.65
CA VAL A 26 1.68 4.90 -7.51
C VAL A 26 3.18 4.69 -7.66
N ASP A 27 3.80 5.52 -8.49
CA ASP A 27 5.25 5.56 -8.61
C ASP A 27 5.87 6.28 -7.40
N PHE A 28 7.06 5.83 -6.99
CA PHE A 28 7.81 6.43 -5.89
C PHE A 28 9.31 6.43 -6.17
N VAL A 29 10.04 7.28 -5.45
CA VAL A 29 11.50 7.31 -5.46
C VAL A 29 12.01 7.21 -4.03
N LEU A 30 12.84 6.20 -3.76
CA LEU A 30 13.46 6.01 -2.44
C LEU A 30 14.51 7.09 -2.17
N PRO A 31 14.61 7.60 -0.94
CA PRO A 31 15.62 8.56 -0.54
C PRO A 31 17.07 8.08 -0.79
N HIS A 32 17.40 6.86 -0.42
CA HIS A 32 18.73 6.26 -0.59
C HIS A 32 18.74 5.21 -1.69
N GLY A 33 17.76 4.31 -1.70
CA GLY A 33 17.62 3.22 -2.66
C GLY A 33 18.14 1.88 -2.14
N PHE A 34 17.74 0.82 -2.83
CA PHE A 34 18.22 -0.53 -2.58
C PHE A 34 19.52 -0.77 -3.36
N VAL A 35 20.54 -1.27 -2.68
CA VAL A 35 21.81 -1.66 -3.31
C VAL A 35 21.79 -3.16 -3.53
N ASP A 36 21.87 -3.59 -4.79
CA ASP A 36 21.91 -5.00 -5.12
C ASP A 36 23.31 -5.61 -4.90
N PRO A 37 23.47 -6.95 -4.98
CA PRO A 37 24.77 -7.61 -4.83
C PRO A 37 25.82 -7.20 -5.88
N ALA A 38 25.38 -6.64 -7.01
CA ALA A 38 26.27 -6.11 -8.05
C ALA A 38 26.71 -4.66 -7.77
N GLY A 39 26.18 -4.03 -6.72
CA GLY A 39 26.47 -2.65 -6.35
C GLY A 39 25.61 -1.61 -7.05
N SER A 40 24.58 -2.02 -7.81
CA SER A 40 23.65 -1.10 -8.45
C SER A 40 22.64 -0.55 -7.46
N VAL A 41 22.33 0.74 -7.56
CA VAL A 41 21.37 1.41 -6.68
C VAL A 41 20.03 1.56 -7.38
N HIS A 42 18.99 1.00 -6.78
CA HIS A 42 17.62 1.04 -7.28
C HIS A 42 16.77 1.96 -6.41
N ARG A 43 16.31 3.07 -6.98
CA ARG A 43 15.52 4.08 -6.25
C ARG A 43 14.09 4.18 -6.73
N ASP A 44 13.88 4.04 -8.05
CA ASP A 44 12.57 4.17 -8.67
C ASP A 44 11.75 2.91 -8.44
N GLY A 45 10.54 3.05 -7.97
CA GLY A 45 9.67 1.92 -7.70
C GLY A 45 8.21 2.23 -7.95
N ARG A 46 7.39 1.20 -7.80
CA ARG A 46 5.93 1.30 -7.92
C ARG A 46 5.27 0.50 -6.83
N MET A 47 4.27 1.08 -6.20
CA MET A 47 3.45 0.46 -5.17
C MET A 47 2.00 0.45 -5.60
N ARG A 48 1.34 -0.70 -5.46
CA ARG A 48 -0.10 -0.84 -5.71
C ARG A 48 -0.89 -0.73 -4.41
N LEU A 49 -2.17 -0.49 -4.53
CA LEU A 49 -3.10 -0.64 -3.42
C LEU A 49 -3.07 -2.08 -2.89
N ALA A 50 -3.16 -2.22 -1.57
CA ALA A 50 -3.27 -3.50 -0.92
C ALA A 50 -4.70 -4.05 -1.05
N THR A 51 -4.79 -5.37 -1.15
CA THR A 51 -6.04 -6.10 -0.99
C THR A 51 -6.11 -6.68 0.42
N ALA A 52 -7.30 -7.05 0.88
CA ALA A 52 -7.46 -7.75 2.16
C ALA A 52 -6.58 -9.02 2.26
N ARG A 53 -6.37 -9.70 1.14
CA ARG A 53 -5.48 -10.88 1.07
C ARG A 53 -4.03 -10.51 1.39
N ASP A 54 -3.57 -9.35 0.97
CA ASP A 54 -2.19 -8.91 1.23
C ASP A 54 -1.95 -8.65 2.72
N GLU A 55 -2.96 -8.24 3.45
CA GLU A 55 -2.89 -8.03 4.90
C GLU A 55 -3.09 -9.34 5.69
N LEU A 56 -4.00 -10.19 5.25
CA LEU A 56 -4.35 -11.42 5.97
C LEU A 56 -3.34 -12.56 5.74
N ALA A 57 -2.85 -12.75 4.52
CA ALA A 57 -1.95 -13.86 4.20
C ALA A 57 -0.65 -13.85 5.01
N PRO A 58 0.01 -12.72 5.29
CA PRO A 58 1.21 -12.71 6.11
C PRO A 58 0.99 -13.12 7.58
N LEU A 59 -0.24 -13.00 8.10
CA LEU A 59 -0.53 -13.31 9.51
C LEU A 59 -0.28 -14.77 9.89
N ILE A 60 -0.36 -15.69 8.92
CA ILE A 60 -0.10 -17.12 9.11
C ILE A 60 1.39 -17.48 8.90
N ASP A 61 2.23 -16.52 8.55
CA ASP A 61 3.66 -16.77 8.31
C ASP A 61 4.39 -17.01 9.66
N PRO A 62 5.21 -18.08 9.79
CA PRO A 62 5.94 -18.36 11.02
C PRO A 62 6.89 -17.25 11.45
N ARG A 63 7.39 -16.44 10.51
CA ARG A 63 8.26 -15.28 10.80
C ARG A 63 7.50 -14.21 11.58
N VAL A 64 6.24 -13.98 11.23
CA VAL A 64 5.36 -13.04 11.94
C VAL A 64 5.01 -13.55 13.33
N ALA A 65 4.80 -14.87 13.49
CA ALA A 65 4.55 -15.48 14.80
C ALA A 65 5.74 -15.29 15.77
N ARG A 66 6.96 -15.29 15.24
CA ARG A 66 8.20 -15.07 16.02
C ARG A 66 8.48 -13.59 16.28
N ASN A 67 8.17 -12.75 15.30
CA ASN A 67 8.39 -11.30 15.37
C ASN A 67 7.31 -10.57 14.58
N ARG A 68 6.37 -9.94 15.27
CA ARG A 68 5.26 -9.23 14.65
C ARG A 68 5.71 -8.06 13.75
N ALA A 69 6.87 -7.48 13.99
CA ALA A 69 7.41 -6.44 13.13
C ALA A 69 7.67 -6.93 11.70
N TYR A 70 7.85 -8.26 11.52
CA TYR A 70 8.06 -8.87 10.21
C TYR A 70 6.81 -8.80 9.30
N LEU A 71 5.64 -8.59 9.89
CA LEU A 71 4.40 -8.40 9.13
C LEU A 71 4.53 -7.29 8.07
N VAL A 72 5.15 -6.18 8.44
CA VAL A 72 5.32 -5.03 7.54
C VAL A 72 6.25 -5.36 6.38
N VAL A 73 7.29 -6.14 6.62
CA VAL A 73 8.23 -6.60 5.57
C VAL A 73 7.49 -7.44 4.54
N LEU A 74 6.69 -8.41 4.99
CA LEU A 74 5.90 -9.27 4.11
C LEU A 74 4.83 -8.48 3.36
N LEU A 75 4.16 -7.55 4.03
CA LEU A 75 3.14 -6.71 3.42
C LEU A 75 3.75 -5.85 2.31
N LEU A 76 4.85 -5.14 2.59
CA LEU A 76 5.53 -4.30 1.61
C LEU A 76 6.04 -5.11 0.41
N SER A 77 6.59 -6.31 0.63
CA SER A 77 7.05 -7.17 -0.48
C SER A 77 5.92 -7.61 -1.42
N ARG A 78 4.67 -7.58 -0.96
CA ARG A 78 3.49 -7.93 -1.78
C ARG A 78 2.93 -6.74 -2.55
N VAL A 79 3.01 -5.54 -2.00
CA VAL A 79 2.41 -4.34 -2.59
C VAL A 79 3.39 -3.53 -3.44
N VAL A 80 4.70 -3.65 -3.21
CA VAL A 80 5.71 -3.05 -4.09
C VAL A 80 5.89 -3.95 -5.31
N THR A 81 5.39 -3.50 -6.45
CA THR A 81 5.35 -4.27 -7.70
C THR A 81 6.63 -4.14 -8.51
N ARG A 82 7.38 -3.05 -8.31
CA ARG A 82 8.63 -2.77 -9.01
C ARG A 82 9.59 -1.99 -8.13
N LEU A 83 10.88 -2.30 -8.24
CA LEU A 83 11.97 -1.52 -7.65
C LEU A 83 13.17 -1.55 -8.60
N GLY A 84 13.39 -0.45 -9.33
CA GLY A 84 14.41 -0.35 -10.36
C GLY A 84 14.33 -1.50 -11.37
N THR A 85 15.45 -2.20 -11.52
CA THR A 85 15.58 -3.40 -12.37
C THR A 85 15.62 -4.71 -11.58
N VAL A 86 15.30 -4.67 -10.27
CA VAL A 86 15.21 -5.88 -9.45
C VAL A 86 14.14 -6.80 -10.02
N PRO A 87 14.44 -8.08 -10.32
CA PRO A 87 13.50 -9.00 -10.99
C PRO A 87 12.23 -9.27 -10.21
N ALA A 88 12.34 -9.31 -8.87
CA ALA A 88 11.21 -9.50 -7.96
C ALA A 88 11.50 -8.84 -6.62
N VAL A 89 10.50 -8.14 -6.07
CA VAL A 89 10.60 -7.52 -4.75
C VAL A 89 10.22 -8.56 -3.69
N SER A 90 11.20 -9.32 -3.25
CA SER A 90 11.04 -10.32 -2.20
C SER A 90 11.16 -9.68 -0.79
N PRO A 91 10.79 -10.42 0.28
CA PRO A 91 11.01 -9.96 1.65
C PRO A 91 12.47 -9.58 1.93
N GLU A 92 13.43 -10.31 1.37
CA GLU A 92 14.86 -10.07 1.53
C GLU A 92 15.28 -8.73 0.91
N VAL A 93 14.66 -8.33 -0.20
CA VAL A 93 14.89 -7.01 -0.81
C VAL A 93 14.39 -5.90 0.11
N ILE A 94 13.23 -6.09 0.73
CA ILE A 94 12.68 -5.13 1.70
C ILE A 94 13.54 -5.05 2.96
N GLU A 95 14.06 -6.18 3.45
CA GLU A 95 15.00 -6.22 4.58
C GLU A 95 16.33 -5.52 4.28
N GLY A 96 16.76 -5.57 3.03
CA GLY A 96 18.01 -4.94 2.58
C GLY A 96 17.91 -3.42 2.39
N LEU A 97 16.73 -2.83 2.57
CA LEU A 97 16.54 -1.38 2.50
C LEU A 97 17.12 -0.68 3.73
N TYR A 98 17.59 0.55 3.54
CA TYR A 98 17.91 1.42 4.66
C TYR A 98 16.67 1.72 5.50
N ALA A 99 16.83 1.93 6.80
CA ALA A 99 15.71 2.18 7.72
C ALA A 99 14.87 3.40 7.31
N SER A 100 15.49 4.43 6.74
CA SER A 100 14.80 5.61 6.19
C SER A 100 13.91 5.29 5.01
N ASP A 101 14.38 4.42 4.10
CA ASP A 101 13.63 3.99 2.92
C ASP A 101 12.48 3.05 3.31
N PHE A 102 12.73 2.15 4.24
CA PHE A 102 11.71 1.30 4.83
C PHE A 102 10.60 2.14 5.49
N GLY A 103 10.98 3.15 6.30
CA GLY A 103 10.04 4.10 6.89
C GLY A 103 9.27 4.93 5.85
N TYR A 104 9.93 5.30 4.74
CA TYR A 104 9.29 5.99 3.62
C TYR A 104 8.19 5.12 2.99
N LEU A 105 8.49 3.85 2.69
CA LEU A 105 7.52 2.90 2.13
C LEU A 105 6.33 2.68 3.06
N GLN A 106 6.55 2.59 4.37
CA GLN A 106 5.46 2.48 5.35
C GLN A 106 4.53 3.69 5.35
N ARG A 107 5.09 4.91 5.26
CA ARG A 107 4.29 6.15 5.16
C ARG A 107 3.51 6.20 3.84
N LEU A 108 4.15 5.80 2.74
CA LEU A 108 3.50 5.72 1.43
C LEU A 108 2.34 4.72 1.45
N TYR A 109 2.58 3.51 1.99
CA TYR A 109 1.56 2.48 2.15
C TYR A 109 0.34 3.00 2.92
N ARG A 110 0.56 3.62 4.07
CA ARG A 110 -0.52 4.20 4.87
C ARG A 110 -1.30 5.25 4.10
N ARG A 111 -0.61 6.15 3.42
CA ARG A 111 -1.24 7.21 2.62
C ARG A 111 -2.12 6.66 1.51
N LEU A 112 -1.70 5.56 0.88
CA LEU A 112 -2.45 4.94 -0.22
C LEU A 112 -3.66 4.13 0.26
N ASN A 113 -3.55 3.46 1.41
CA ASN A 113 -4.52 2.47 1.85
C ASN A 113 -5.40 2.94 3.02
N MET A 114 -5.07 4.06 3.65
CA MET A 114 -5.94 4.64 4.68
C MET A 114 -7.09 5.42 4.04
N ASP A 115 -8.25 5.34 4.65
CA ASP A 115 -9.42 6.11 4.26
C ASP A 115 -9.09 7.62 4.37
N PRO A 116 -9.19 8.39 3.27
CA PRO A 116 -8.96 9.83 3.29
C PRO A 116 -9.96 10.57 4.19
N THR A 117 -11.07 9.92 4.56
CA THR A 117 -12.09 10.46 5.49
C THR A 117 -11.76 10.17 6.96
N ALA A 118 -10.83 9.25 7.24
CA ALA A 118 -10.34 9.03 8.58
C ALA A 118 -9.51 10.24 9.01
N GLY A 119 -10.04 11.06 9.89
CA GLY A 119 -9.34 12.19 10.50
C GLY A 119 -8.05 11.74 11.21
N PRO A 120 -7.18 12.68 11.58
CA PRO A 120 -5.96 12.36 12.29
C PRO A 120 -6.29 11.59 13.57
N PRO A 121 -5.47 10.58 13.94
CA PRO A 121 -5.69 9.83 15.18
C PRO A 121 -5.71 10.81 16.36
N THR A 122 -6.69 10.66 17.23
CA THR A 122 -6.85 11.51 18.41
C THR A 122 -6.41 10.77 19.66
N CYS A 123 -5.86 11.49 20.62
CA CYS A 123 -5.51 10.94 21.92
C CYS A 123 -6.79 10.51 22.65
N PRO A 124 -6.92 9.22 23.08
CA PRO A 124 -8.13 8.74 23.75
C PRO A 124 -8.36 9.40 25.12
N ASN A 125 -7.35 10.04 25.70
CA ASN A 125 -7.43 10.68 27.01
C ASN A 125 -7.81 12.16 26.96
N CYS A 126 -7.34 12.91 25.97
CA CYS A 126 -7.56 14.36 25.89
C CYS A 126 -8.21 14.83 24.58
N GLY A 127 -8.43 13.93 23.61
CA GLY A 127 -9.06 14.24 22.33
C GLY A 127 -8.19 15.08 21.37
N THR A 128 -6.96 15.41 21.75
CA THR A 128 -6.05 16.18 20.90
C THR A 128 -5.62 15.34 19.69
N ALA A 129 -5.64 15.95 18.49
CA ALA A 129 -5.13 15.31 17.28
C ALA A 129 -3.63 15.01 17.43
N ILE A 130 -3.25 13.76 17.16
CA ILE A 130 -1.86 13.31 17.21
C ILE A 130 -1.23 13.61 15.83
N PRO A 131 -0.15 14.41 15.76
CA PRO A 131 0.54 14.62 14.49
C PRO A 131 0.99 13.29 13.87
N ALA A 132 0.80 13.14 12.56
CA ALA A 132 1.11 11.90 11.84
C ALA A 132 2.58 11.44 12.01
N GLU A 133 3.49 12.36 12.28
CA GLU A 133 4.90 12.10 12.55
C GLU A 133 5.14 11.32 13.86
N VAL A 134 4.28 11.51 14.86
CA VAL A 134 4.40 10.83 16.17
C VAL A 134 3.68 9.47 16.17
N ALA A 135 2.63 9.32 15.38
CA ALA A 135 1.87 8.07 15.29
C ALA A 135 2.68 6.89 14.69
N GLY A 136 3.82 7.17 14.07
CA GLY A 136 4.70 6.16 13.46
C GLY A 136 5.80 5.62 14.38
N LEU A 137 6.04 6.24 15.51
CA LEU A 137 6.96 5.73 16.53
C LEU A 137 6.16 4.79 17.43
N GLY A 138 6.31 3.47 17.22
CA GLY A 138 5.59 2.42 17.92
C GLY A 138 5.43 2.70 19.42
N GLY A 139 4.31 3.31 19.78
CA GLY A 139 3.96 3.56 21.16
C GLY A 139 3.70 2.23 21.85
N VAL A 140 4.49 1.91 22.85
CA VAL A 140 4.20 0.86 23.81
C VAL A 140 2.82 1.18 24.40
N PRO A 141 1.83 0.25 24.41
CA PRO A 141 0.56 0.53 25.05
C PRO A 141 0.83 0.83 26.54
N ALA A 142 0.46 2.04 26.96
CA ALA A 142 0.50 2.39 28.37
C ALA A 142 -0.43 1.44 29.11
N THR A 143 0.12 0.60 29.95
CA THR A 143 -0.64 -0.22 30.89
C THR A 143 -1.39 0.73 31.83
N PRO A 144 -2.72 0.65 31.98
CA PRO A 144 -3.41 1.46 32.95
C PRO A 144 -2.90 1.06 34.35
N ARG A 145 -2.34 2.01 35.05
CA ARG A 145 -2.06 1.85 36.48
C ARG A 145 -3.39 1.75 37.21
N ALA A 146 -3.57 0.64 37.89
CA ALA A 146 -4.66 0.45 38.86
C ALA A 146 -4.51 1.43 40.02
#